data_4a1bdced2faec8e69df2cd8a08d075ac
#
_entry.id   4a1bdced2faec8e69df2cd8a08d075ac
#
_cell.length_a   1.000
_cell.length_b   1.000
_cell.length_c   1.000
_cell.angle_alpha   90.00
_cell.angle_beta   90.00
_cell.angle_gamma   90.00
#
_symmetry.space_group_name_H-M   'P 1'
#
loop_
_entity.id
_entity.type
_entity.pdbx_description
1 polymer ?
#
loop_
_entity_poly.entity_id
_entity_poly.type
_entity_poly.pdbx_seq_one_letter_code
_entity_poly.pdbx_strand_id
1 'polypeptide(L)'
;MKTPVVVGLASILILARMRALGSVFRRVVLARASKDPSGYGENHSVVEGLLDRAKASGWTRAATVDADGSSRSSQKAISGAVGEFGADLVHITNQNDAHLVPAKGASVPFVVSVHDLYDHRPRAIDAGDVPVPLGDRFPPSAKARLLASSREGMARADMLLCSSERTMGEAREMFPGTRCAVVRDSIDDDFWDPNRNPRPRSILGDSGDEGKCLLVSVGEKDPRWRAQFVSEVIALVPEEVREDLLLFRIGSGRIDWEQVAAAFQHAEAMLYPGVSVGFRSPPLEAMASGCPVLASDLPMHDEVLPPGCLLPSTDSDYWVSAIVEIHSEWSRAGGVPRHVDDRLLSLAKGSFGRKAHGDALAKAYGMACGN
;
A
#
# COMPACT_ATOMS: atom_id res chain seq x y z
N MET A 1 25.81 -3.90 -30.81
CA MET A 1 24.78 -4.11 -31.83
C MET A 1 23.53 -4.59 -31.14
N LYS A 2 22.50 -3.76 -31.03
CA LYS A 2 21.21 -4.11 -30.42
C LYS A 2 20.30 -4.61 -31.54
N THR A 3 19.85 -5.85 -31.44
CA THR A 3 18.92 -6.47 -32.37
C THR A 3 17.52 -5.86 -32.17
N PRO A 4 16.86 -5.33 -33.19
CA PRO A 4 15.49 -4.85 -33.05
C PRO A 4 14.55 -6.05 -32.93
N VAL A 5 13.68 -6.02 -31.92
CA VAL A 5 12.58 -6.97 -31.78
C VAL A 5 11.54 -6.64 -32.86
N VAL A 6 11.51 -7.46 -33.90
CA VAL A 6 10.48 -7.40 -34.95
C VAL A 6 9.20 -8.02 -34.35
N VAL A 7 8.25 -7.21 -33.87
CA VAL A 7 6.89 -7.66 -33.63
C VAL A 7 6.20 -7.84 -34.98
N GLY A 8 6.01 -9.08 -35.37
CA GLY A 8 5.54 -9.41 -36.72
C GLY A 8 4.09 -8.95 -36.98
N LEU A 9 3.81 -8.60 -38.23
CA LEU A 9 2.49 -8.28 -38.81
C LEU A 9 1.38 -9.29 -38.44
N ALA A 10 1.73 -10.52 -38.09
CA ALA A 10 0.81 -11.54 -37.60
C ALA A 10 0.13 -11.16 -36.27
N SER A 11 0.83 -10.47 -35.35
CA SER A 11 0.27 -10.03 -34.07
C SER A 11 -0.76 -8.92 -34.27
N ILE A 12 -0.55 -8.03 -35.25
CA ILE A 12 -1.49 -6.92 -35.55
C ILE A 12 -2.77 -7.48 -36.20
N LEU A 13 -2.68 -8.48 -37.06
CA LEU A 13 -3.83 -9.12 -37.69
C LEU A 13 -4.64 -9.97 -36.71
N ILE A 14 -4.01 -10.63 -35.73
CA ILE A 14 -4.70 -11.36 -34.65
C ILE A 14 -5.46 -10.38 -33.76
N LEU A 15 -4.87 -9.24 -33.44
CA LEU A 15 -5.50 -8.19 -32.62
C LEU A 15 -6.68 -7.52 -33.34
N ALA A 16 -6.58 -7.29 -34.66
CA ALA A 16 -7.69 -6.77 -35.45
C ALA A 16 -8.83 -7.79 -35.59
N ARG A 17 -8.54 -9.09 -35.70
CA ARG A 17 -9.55 -10.16 -35.70
C ARG A 17 -10.22 -10.36 -34.33
N MET A 18 -9.52 -10.19 -33.24
CA MET A 18 -10.12 -10.28 -31.88
C MET A 18 -11.10 -9.14 -31.61
N ARG A 19 -10.91 -7.95 -32.18
CA ARG A 19 -11.90 -6.86 -32.13
C ARG A 19 -13.23 -7.21 -32.84
N ALA A 20 -13.18 -8.03 -33.84
CA ALA A 20 -14.38 -8.47 -34.61
C ALA A 20 -15.19 -9.58 -33.92
N LEU A 21 -14.65 -10.22 -32.87
CA LEU A 21 -15.26 -11.38 -32.18
C LEU A 21 -15.88 -11.07 -30.81
N GLY A 22 -16.05 -9.79 -30.44
CA GLY A 22 -16.97 -9.39 -29.36
C GLY A 22 -16.49 -9.58 -27.91
N SER A 23 -15.26 -10.07 -27.64
CA SER A 23 -14.67 -10.06 -26.30
C SER A 23 -13.49 -9.10 -26.25
N VAL A 24 -13.80 -7.79 -26.24
CA VAL A 24 -12.75 -6.76 -26.23
C VAL A 24 -12.34 -6.47 -24.80
N PHE A 25 -11.24 -7.04 -24.34
CA PHE A 25 -10.56 -6.53 -23.17
C PHE A 25 -10.13 -5.08 -23.43
N ARG A 26 -10.49 -4.16 -22.53
CA ARG A 26 -10.01 -2.80 -22.55
C ARG A 26 -8.53 -2.77 -22.13
N ARG A 27 -7.77 -1.83 -22.70
CA ARG A 27 -6.33 -1.79 -22.58
C ARG A 27 -5.88 -0.59 -21.79
N VAL A 28 -4.97 -0.82 -20.85
CA VAL A 28 -4.37 0.21 -20.01
C VAL A 28 -2.89 0.34 -20.31
N VAL A 29 -2.43 1.58 -20.50
CA VAL A 29 -1.00 1.92 -20.42
C VAL A 29 -0.71 2.35 -19.00
N LEU A 30 0.22 1.67 -18.32
CA LEU A 30 0.75 2.11 -17.03
C LEU A 30 1.90 3.08 -17.26
N ALA A 31 1.96 4.16 -16.47
CA ALA A 31 3.07 5.11 -16.53
C ALA A 31 3.58 5.46 -15.14
N ARG A 32 4.90 5.55 -15.00
CA ARG A 32 5.60 5.97 -13.79
C ARG A 32 6.91 6.67 -14.12
N ALA A 33 7.47 7.45 -13.18
CA ALA A 33 8.86 7.89 -13.28
C ALA A 33 9.80 6.72 -12.97
N SER A 34 10.88 6.59 -13.74
CA SER A 34 11.84 5.48 -13.61
C SER A 34 12.70 5.53 -12.34
N LYS A 35 12.76 6.69 -11.71
CA LYS A 35 13.44 6.90 -10.43
C LYS A 35 12.42 7.31 -9.40
N ASP A 36 11.92 6.35 -8.66
CA ASP A 36 11.04 6.61 -7.51
C ASP A 36 11.85 6.62 -6.21
N PRO A 37 12.21 7.81 -5.69
CA PRO A 37 12.88 7.93 -4.39
C PRO A 37 11.91 7.72 -3.22
N SER A 38 10.60 7.61 -3.46
CA SER A 38 9.56 7.53 -2.43
C SER A 38 9.27 6.11 -1.95
N GLY A 39 9.77 5.08 -2.64
CA GLY A 39 9.50 3.67 -2.31
C GLY A 39 8.13 3.16 -2.78
N TYR A 40 7.33 3.98 -3.49
CA TYR A 40 6.01 3.58 -4.03
C TYR A 40 6.11 2.74 -5.33
N GLY A 41 7.31 2.41 -5.79
CA GLY A 41 7.51 1.59 -7.01
C GLY A 41 6.86 0.21 -6.95
N GLU A 42 6.62 -0.30 -5.75
CA GLU A 42 5.94 -1.58 -5.54
C GLU A 42 4.45 -1.54 -5.86
N ASN A 43 3.80 -0.38 -5.67
CA ASN A 43 2.40 -0.22 -6.06
C ASN A 43 2.20 -0.39 -7.57
N HIS A 44 3.15 0.12 -8.36
CA HIS A 44 3.14 -0.12 -9.79
C HIS A 44 3.14 -1.61 -10.12
N SER A 45 4.00 -2.40 -9.43
CA SER A 45 4.08 -3.85 -9.62
C SER A 45 2.80 -4.58 -9.20
N VAL A 46 2.10 -4.10 -8.17
CA VAL A 46 0.80 -4.64 -7.77
C VAL A 46 -0.24 -4.39 -8.85
N VAL A 47 -0.40 -3.16 -9.33
CA VAL A 47 -1.35 -2.81 -10.41
C VAL A 47 -0.99 -3.56 -11.69
N GLU A 48 0.29 -3.64 -12.05
CA GLU A 48 0.79 -4.39 -13.20
C GLU A 48 0.41 -5.87 -13.11
N GLY A 49 0.70 -6.52 -11.98
CA GLY A 49 0.35 -7.91 -11.74
C GLY A 49 -1.16 -8.17 -11.72
N LEU A 50 -1.96 -7.22 -11.25
CA LEU A 50 -3.43 -7.30 -11.28
C LEU A 50 -3.96 -7.23 -12.71
N LEU A 51 -3.48 -6.31 -13.53
CA LEU A 51 -3.89 -6.18 -14.92
C LEU A 51 -3.48 -7.39 -15.76
N ASP A 52 -2.31 -7.97 -15.47
CA ASP A 52 -1.84 -9.18 -16.15
C ASP A 52 -2.67 -10.42 -15.78
N ARG A 53 -3.14 -10.51 -14.53
CA ARG A 53 -3.92 -11.64 -14.01
C ARG A 53 -5.43 -11.44 -14.18
N ALA A 54 -5.90 -10.20 -14.18
CA ALA A 54 -7.29 -9.84 -14.07
C ALA A 54 -8.05 -9.84 -15.41
N LYS A 55 -7.82 -10.82 -16.26
CA LYS A 55 -8.65 -11.05 -17.45
C LYS A 55 -10.15 -11.12 -17.14
N ALA A 56 -10.52 -11.40 -15.89
CA ALA A 56 -11.90 -11.45 -15.41
C ALA A 56 -12.54 -10.06 -15.24
N SER A 57 -11.78 -8.98 -15.05
CA SER A 57 -12.31 -7.62 -14.88
C SER A 57 -12.57 -6.88 -16.20
N GLY A 58 -12.25 -7.48 -17.33
CA GLY A 58 -12.38 -6.87 -18.65
C GLY A 58 -11.29 -5.86 -19.01
N TRP A 59 -10.25 -5.71 -18.17
CA TRP A 59 -9.11 -4.83 -18.40
C TRP A 59 -7.80 -5.63 -18.48
N THR A 60 -6.86 -5.16 -19.31
CA THR A 60 -5.54 -5.77 -19.45
C THR A 60 -4.48 -4.70 -19.66
N ARG A 61 -3.26 -4.96 -19.21
CA ARG A 61 -2.12 -4.10 -19.48
C ARG A 61 -1.74 -4.17 -20.96
N ALA A 62 -1.66 -3.00 -21.59
CA ALA A 62 -1.17 -2.87 -22.96
C ALA A 62 0.34 -2.67 -23.00
N ALA A 63 0.84 -1.76 -22.16
CA ALA A 63 2.26 -1.44 -22.02
C ALA A 63 2.55 -0.79 -20.66
N THR A 64 3.82 -0.79 -20.27
CA THR A 64 4.36 0.03 -19.20
C THR A 64 5.33 1.05 -19.78
N VAL A 65 5.21 2.32 -19.39
CA VAL A 65 6.09 3.41 -19.78
C VAL A 65 6.85 3.90 -18.57
N ASP A 66 8.15 3.66 -18.55
CA ASP A 66 9.07 4.25 -17.57
C ASP A 66 9.53 5.63 -18.08
N ALA A 67 9.18 6.66 -17.35
CA ALA A 67 9.42 8.05 -17.74
C ALA A 67 10.77 8.55 -17.22
N ASP A 68 11.80 8.53 -18.05
CA ASP A 68 13.19 8.86 -17.69
C ASP A 68 13.62 10.28 -18.01
N GLY A 69 12.73 11.07 -18.58
CA GLY A 69 13.12 12.32 -19.17
C GLY A 69 12.34 13.53 -18.65
N SER A 70 12.42 14.60 -19.43
CA SER A 70 11.55 15.76 -19.19
C SER A 70 10.08 15.35 -19.33
N SER A 71 9.17 16.06 -18.64
CA SER A 71 7.73 15.80 -18.75
C SER A 71 7.24 15.73 -20.19
N ARG A 72 7.82 16.54 -21.09
CA ARG A 72 7.44 16.56 -22.52
C ARG A 72 7.86 15.26 -23.26
N SER A 73 9.07 14.75 -23.03
CA SER A 73 9.52 13.49 -23.66
C SER A 73 8.72 12.31 -23.12
N SER A 74 8.44 12.30 -21.83
CA SER A 74 7.65 11.26 -21.16
C SER A 74 6.20 11.26 -21.65
N GLN A 75 5.56 12.41 -21.76
CA GLN A 75 4.21 12.54 -22.32
C GLN A 75 4.15 12.10 -23.79
N LYS A 76 5.20 12.36 -24.58
CA LYS A 76 5.30 11.86 -25.96
C LYS A 76 5.43 10.33 -25.99
N ALA A 77 6.22 9.72 -25.10
CA ALA A 77 6.35 8.28 -25.00
C ALA A 77 5.02 7.61 -24.61
N ILE A 78 4.31 8.18 -23.63
CA ILE A 78 2.97 7.72 -23.22
C ILE A 78 1.98 7.81 -24.39
N SER A 79 1.92 8.94 -25.09
CA SER A 79 1.03 9.13 -26.24
C SER A 79 1.38 8.17 -27.38
N GLY A 80 2.68 7.89 -27.60
CA GLY A 80 3.14 6.88 -28.56
C GLY A 80 2.63 5.49 -28.19
N ALA A 81 2.80 5.07 -26.93
CA ALA A 81 2.31 3.80 -26.44
C ALA A 81 0.77 3.67 -26.55
N VAL A 82 0.03 4.73 -26.23
CA VAL A 82 -1.43 4.76 -26.42
C VAL A 82 -1.82 4.48 -27.84
N GLY A 83 -1.17 5.13 -28.81
CA GLY A 83 -1.44 4.94 -30.25
C GLY A 83 -1.00 3.56 -30.75
N GLU A 84 0.21 3.12 -30.39
CA GLU A 84 0.77 1.84 -30.81
C GLU A 84 -0.06 0.65 -30.32
N PHE A 85 -0.43 0.65 -29.05
CA PHE A 85 -1.13 -0.47 -28.42
C PHE A 85 -2.66 -0.30 -28.45
N GLY A 86 -3.20 0.83 -28.92
CA GLY A 86 -4.64 1.12 -28.93
C GLY A 86 -5.22 1.07 -27.53
N ALA A 87 -4.58 1.76 -26.60
CA ALA A 87 -5.03 1.79 -25.21
C ALA A 87 -6.31 2.63 -25.06
N ASP A 88 -7.16 2.24 -24.11
CA ASP A 88 -8.43 2.91 -23.77
C ASP A 88 -8.25 3.89 -22.60
N LEU A 89 -7.13 3.78 -21.85
CA LEU A 89 -6.88 4.54 -20.63
C LEU A 89 -5.37 4.56 -20.31
N VAL A 90 -4.91 5.64 -19.67
CA VAL A 90 -3.57 5.71 -19.04
C VAL A 90 -3.74 5.77 -17.53
N HIS A 91 -3.02 4.93 -16.79
CA HIS A 91 -2.96 4.96 -15.34
C HIS A 91 -1.56 5.34 -14.86
N ILE A 92 -1.47 6.47 -14.18
CA ILE A 92 -0.27 6.92 -13.46
C ILE A 92 -0.38 6.41 -12.03
N THR A 93 0.52 5.50 -11.66
CA THR A 93 0.37 4.68 -10.43
C THR A 93 0.84 5.38 -9.15
N ASN A 94 1.25 6.66 -9.22
CA ASN A 94 1.72 7.44 -8.09
C ASN A 94 1.36 8.93 -8.25
N GLN A 95 0.85 9.57 -7.21
CA GLN A 95 0.50 10.99 -7.20
C GLN A 95 1.69 11.92 -7.52
N ASN A 96 2.91 11.53 -7.14
CA ASN A 96 4.12 12.32 -7.41
C ASN A 96 4.45 12.38 -8.91
N ASP A 97 3.98 11.39 -9.68
CA ASP A 97 4.16 11.30 -11.12
C ASP A 97 3.02 11.94 -11.92
N ALA A 98 2.05 12.56 -11.24
CA ALA A 98 0.90 13.18 -11.88
C ALA A 98 1.29 14.30 -12.86
N HIS A 99 2.51 14.86 -12.78
CA HIS A 99 3.06 15.78 -13.77
C HIS A 99 3.12 15.19 -15.19
N LEU A 100 3.00 13.87 -15.32
CA LEU A 100 2.91 13.15 -16.60
C LEU A 100 1.54 13.32 -17.28
N VAL A 101 0.49 13.74 -16.56
CA VAL A 101 -0.81 14.07 -17.16
C VAL A 101 -0.65 15.28 -18.10
N PRO A 102 -0.96 15.15 -19.41
CA PRO A 102 -0.75 16.23 -20.37
C PRO A 102 -1.67 17.42 -20.12
N ALA A 103 -1.19 18.62 -20.43
CA ALA A 103 -1.97 19.83 -20.27
C ALA A 103 -3.13 19.94 -21.29
N LYS A 104 -2.97 19.37 -22.48
CA LYS A 104 -3.96 19.36 -23.58
C LYS A 104 -3.72 18.16 -24.49
N GLY A 105 -4.73 17.74 -25.23
CA GLY A 105 -4.59 16.80 -26.35
C GLY A 105 -4.51 15.33 -25.93
N ALA A 106 -4.95 14.96 -24.75
CA ALA A 106 -5.13 13.56 -24.39
C ALA A 106 -6.20 12.92 -25.27
N SER A 107 -5.89 11.79 -25.90
CA SER A 107 -6.82 11.01 -26.74
C SER A 107 -7.61 9.99 -25.93
N VAL A 108 -7.19 9.70 -24.71
CA VAL A 108 -7.79 8.76 -23.77
C VAL A 108 -7.76 9.33 -22.37
N PRO A 109 -8.65 8.87 -21.44
CA PRO A 109 -8.64 9.30 -20.06
C PRO A 109 -7.32 8.98 -19.34
N PHE A 110 -6.93 9.87 -18.42
CA PHE A 110 -5.83 9.69 -17.48
C PHE A 110 -6.36 9.54 -16.06
N VAL A 111 -6.00 8.46 -15.40
CA VAL A 111 -6.26 8.27 -13.97
C VAL A 111 -4.96 8.28 -13.19
N VAL A 112 -5.00 8.74 -11.93
CA VAL A 112 -3.83 8.85 -11.06
C VAL A 112 -4.12 8.18 -9.73
N SER A 113 -3.28 7.23 -9.31
CA SER A 113 -3.31 6.71 -7.94
C SER A 113 -2.80 7.75 -6.95
N VAL A 114 -3.55 7.93 -5.88
CA VAL A 114 -3.24 8.84 -4.77
C VAL A 114 -3.21 8.03 -3.48
N HIS A 115 -1.99 7.72 -3.01
CA HIS A 115 -1.79 6.91 -1.80
C HIS A 115 -1.93 7.76 -0.55
N ASP A 116 -1.38 8.97 -0.60
CA ASP A 116 -1.52 10.01 0.40
C ASP A 116 -1.33 11.40 -0.22
N LEU A 117 -1.58 12.42 0.56
CA LEU A 117 -1.36 13.81 0.17
C LEU A 117 -0.46 14.55 1.15
N TYR A 118 0.36 13.82 1.92
CA TYR A 118 1.18 14.40 2.99
C TYR A 118 2.14 15.47 2.49
N ASP A 119 2.89 15.21 1.43
CA ASP A 119 3.79 16.20 0.84
C ASP A 119 3.04 17.35 0.14
N HIS A 120 1.81 17.11 -0.28
CA HIS A 120 0.96 18.13 -0.90
C HIS A 120 0.21 18.98 0.13
N ARG A 121 -0.04 18.44 1.33
CA ARG A 121 -0.73 19.09 2.46
C ARG A 121 0.01 18.76 3.76
N PRO A 122 1.23 19.30 3.96
CA PRO A 122 2.03 18.99 5.15
C PRO A 122 1.31 19.41 6.43
N ARG A 123 1.30 18.51 7.41
CA ARG A 123 0.69 18.70 8.73
C ARG A 123 1.45 17.92 9.80
N ALA A 124 1.05 18.08 11.04
CA ALA A 124 1.49 17.21 12.13
C ALA A 124 0.28 16.52 12.75
N ILE A 125 0.47 15.29 13.20
CA ILE A 125 -0.51 14.52 13.98
C ILE A 125 -0.07 14.57 15.43
N ASP A 126 -0.99 14.97 16.29
CA ASP A 126 -0.81 14.87 17.74
C ASP A 126 -1.10 13.41 18.16
N ALA A 127 -0.05 12.71 18.51
CA ALA A 127 -0.12 11.31 18.93
C ALA A 127 0.68 11.09 20.24
N GLY A 128 0.94 12.12 20.99
CA GLY A 128 1.73 12.11 22.22
C GLY A 128 2.40 13.45 22.49
N ASP A 129 3.47 13.45 23.29
CA ASP A 129 4.17 14.66 23.75
C ASP A 129 4.74 15.51 22.62
N VAL A 130 5.08 14.90 21.51
CA VAL A 130 5.64 15.59 20.33
C VAL A 130 4.77 15.29 19.10
N PRO A 131 4.23 16.34 18.43
CA PRO A 131 3.48 16.13 17.19
C PRO A 131 4.33 15.49 16.10
N VAL A 132 3.82 14.44 15.48
CA VAL A 132 4.51 13.70 14.43
C VAL A 132 4.26 14.35 13.07
N PRO A 133 5.31 14.78 12.35
CA PRO A 133 5.13 15.44 11.06
C PRO A 133 4.72 14.45 9.96
N LEU A 134 3.73 14.85 9.16
CA LEU A 134 3.37 14.22 7.90
C LEU A 134 3.65 15.18 6.75
N GLY A 135 4.53 14.76 5.85
CA GLY A 135 5.00 15.58 4.74
C GLY A 135 6.03 16.64 5.17
N ASP A 136 6.66 17.23 4.17
CA ASP A 136 7.70 18.24 4.35
C ASP A 136 7.11 19.64 4.12
N ARG A 137 7.12 20.48 5.17
CA ARG A 137 6.64 21.88 5.08
C ARG A 137 7.58 22.78 4.29
N PHE A 138 8.88 22.43 4.22
CA PHE A 138 9.91 23.23 3.59
C PHE A 138 10.75 22.37 2.63
N PRO A 139 10.15 21.76 1.62
CA PRO A 139 10.86 20.87 0.72
C PRO A 139 11.92 21.64 -0.08
N PRO A 140 13.05 20.99 -0.44
CA PRO A 140 14.03 21.56 -1.35
C PRO A 140 13.38 22.05 -2.65
N SER A 141 13.93 23.10 -3.27
CA SER A 141 13.33 23.77 -4.44
C SER A 141 12.99 22.81 -5.60
N ALA A 142 13.78 21.75 -5.80
CA ALA A 142 13.49 20.74 -6.83
C ALA A 142 12.24 19.93 -6.48
N LYS A 143 12.10 19.48 -5.23
CA LYS A 143 10.92 18.75 -4.73
C LYS A 143 9.69 19.66 -4.77
N ALA A 144 9.82 20.94 -4.35
CA ALA A 144 8.72 21.91 -4.39
C ALA A 144 8.17 22.10 -5.81
N ARG A 145 9.05 22.21 -6.83
CA ARG A 145 8.64 22.30 -8.24
C ARG A 145 7.94 21.04 -8.72
N LEU A 146 8.45 19.86 -8.37
CA LEU A 146 7.82 18.59 -8.72
C LEU A 146 6.41 18.50 -8.11
N LEU A 147 6.26 18.80 -6.81
CA LEU A 147 4.97 18.81 -6.12
C LEU A 147 3.98 19.80 -6.76
N ALA A 148 4.44 20.99 -7.16
CA ALA A 148 3.59 21.94 -7.89
C ALA A 148 3.11 21.37 -9.22
N SER A 149 4.02 20.79 -10.03
CA SER A 149 3.66 20.16 -11.30
C SER A 149 2.74 18.95 -11.13
N SER A 150 2.94 18.16 -10.07
CA SER A 150 2.08 17.01 -9.76
C SER A 150 0.68 17.46 -9.32
N ARG A 151 0.56 18.54 -8.54
CA ARG A 151 -0.75 19.15 -8.21
C ARG A 151 -1.51 19.57 -9.47
N GLU A 152 -0.84 20.25 -10.39
CA GLU A 152 -1.44 20.61 -11.67
C GLU A 152 -1.87 19.38 -12.47
N GLY A 153 -1.08 18.32 -12.44
CA GLY A 153 -1.39 17.05 -13.10
C GLY A 153 -2.61 16.37 -12.48
N MET A 154 -2.69 16.27 -11.16
CA MET A 154 -3.86 15.75 -10.45
C MET A 154 -5.13 16.55 -10.75
N ALA A 155 -5.03 17.88 -10.81
CA ALA A 155 -6.16 18.74 -11.17
C ALA A 155 -6.64 18.55 -12.62
N ARG A 156 -5.79 18.05 -13.52
CA ARG A 156 -6.12 17.75 -14.91
C ARG A 156 -6.52 16.29 -15.17
N ALA A 157 -6.30 15.40 -14.22
CA ALA A 157 -6.65 14.00 -14.36
C ALA A 157 -8.17 13.82 -14.52
N ASP A 158 -8.59 12.83 -15.30
CA ASP A 158 -10.00 12.49 -15.46
C ASP A 158 -10.57 11.86 -14.20
N MET A 159 -9.70 11.21 -13.39
CA MET A 159 -10.06 10.64 -12.09
C MET A 159 -8.83 10.43 -11.20
N LEU A 160 -9.00 10.67 -9.89
CA LEU A 160 -8.06 10.29 -8.84
C LEU A 160 -8.54 9.01 -8.17
N LEU A 161 -7.64 8.02 -8.08
CA LEU A 161 -7.87 6.74 -7.41
C LEU A 161 -7.24 6.82 -6.03
N CYS A 162 -8.05 7.06 -5.01
CA CYS A 162 -7.60 7.31 -3.65
C CYS A 162 -7.55 6.00 -2.84
N SER A 163 -6.49 5.79 -2.08
CA SER A 163 -6.28 4.57 -1.28
C SER A 163 -7.27 4.42 -0.12
N SER A 164 -7.93 5.52 0.30
CA SER A 164 -8.88 5.54 1.42
C SER A 164 -9.95 6.60 1.23
N GLU A 165 -11.04 6.50 2.00
CA GLU A 165 -12.08 7.55 2.06
C GLU A 165 -11.49 8.87 2.54
N ARG A 166 -10.57 8.81 3.52
CA ARG A 166 -9.87 9.99 4.01
C ARG A 166 -9.04 10.67 2.93
N THR A 167 -8.21 9.90 2.21
CA THR A 167 -7.42 10.42 1.07
C THR A 167 -8.34 11.01 0.00
N MET A 168 -9.50 10.37 -0.26
CA MET A 168 -10.50 10.89 -1.19
C MET A 168 -11.10 12.20 -0.69
N GLY A 169 -11.41 12.33 0.60
CA GLY A 169 -11.88 13.58 1.20
C GLY A 169 -10.87 14.72 1.00
N GLU A 170 -9.60 14.49 1.31
CA GLU A 170 -8.51 15.45 1.10
C GLU A 170 -8.33 15.82 -0.39
N ALA A 171 -8.42 14.82 -1.28
CA ALA A 171 -8.32 15.04 -2.72
C ALA A 171 -9.48 15.90 -3.26
N ARG A 172 -10.71 15.69 -2.79
CA ARG A 172 -11.87 16.50 -3.17
C ARG A 172 -11.76 17.96 -2.71
N GLU A 173 -11.20 18.18 -1.51
CA GLU A 173 -10.93 19.54 -1.01
C GLU A 173 -9.87 20.25 -1.87
N MET A 174 -8.80 19.53 -2.25
CA MET A 174 -7.69 20.10 -3.03
C MET A 174 -8.00 20.23 -4.51
N PHE A 175 -8.81 19.33 -5.07
CA PHE A 175 -9.10 19.23 -6.50
C PHE A 175 -10.62 19.11 -6.74
N PRO A 176 -11.41 20.14 -6.39
CA PRO A 176 -12.89 20.05 -6.41
C PRO A 176 -13.49 19.81 -7.80
N GLY A 177 -12.72 20.05 -8.87
CA GLY A 177 -13.12 19.80 -10.26
C GLY A 177 -12.78 18.40 -10.77
N THR A 178 -12.01 17.59 -10.01
CA THR A 178 -11.53 16.28 -10.44
C THR A 178 -12.36 15.17 -9.79
N ARG A 179 -12.81 14.20 -10.58
CA ARG A 179 -13.54 13.02 -10.05
C ARG A 179 -12.60 12.18 -9.19
N CYS A 180 -13.12 11.64 -8.09
CA CYS A 180 -12.39 10.76 -7.19
C CYS A 180 -13.15 9.47 -6.96
N ALA A 181 -12.43 8.37 -6.85
CA ALA A 181 -12.95 7.07 -6.43
C ALA A 181 -12.01 6.44 -5.42
N VAL A 182 -12.55 5.66 -4.48
CA VAL A 182 -11.73 4.87 -3.56
C VAL A 182 -11.33 3.56 -4.24
N VAL A 183 -10.03 3.33 -4.32
CA VAL A 183 -9.41 2.08 -4.72
C VAL A 183 -8.38 1.74 -3.65
N ARG A 184 -8.80 0.95 -2.65
CA ARG A 184 -7.94 0.58 -1.51
C ARG A 184 -6.73 -0.20 -1.99
N ASP A 185 -5.61 -0.02 -1.33
CA ASP A 185 -4.40 -0.77 -1.61
C ASP A 185 -4.62 -2.27 -1.39
N SER A 186 -3.86 -3.08 -2.10
CA SER A 186 -4.02 -4.53 -2.09
C SER A 186 -2.87 -5.20 -1.34
N ILE A 187 -3.19 -6.25 -0.61
CA ILE A 187 -2.22 -7.20 -0.06
C ILE A 187 -2.03 -8.41 -0.98
N ASP A 188 -0.87 -9.02 -0.90
CA ASP A 188 -0.63 -10.33 -1.48
C ASP A 188 -1.22 -11.42 -0.57
N ASP A 189 -2.52 -11.69 -0.75
CA ASP A 189 -3.28 -12.64 0.04
C ASP A 189 -2.84 -14.11 -0.13
N ASP A 190 -1.99 -14.41 -1.09
CA ASP A 190 -1.33 -15.71 -1.20
C ASP A 190 -0.01 -15.76 -0.40
N PHE A 191 0.75 -14.65 -0.43
CA PHE A 191 2.04 -14.58 0.26
C PHE A 191 1.88 -14.58 1.78
N TRP A 192 0.93 -13.81 2.32
CA TRP A 192 0.76 -13.61 3.76
C TRP A 192 -0.07 -14.70 4.44
N ASP A 193 -0.93 -15.41 3.71
CA ASP A 193 -1.86 -16.39 4.27
C ASP A 193 -1.12 -17.65 4.83
N PRO A 194 -1.14 -17.90 6.15
CA PRO A 194 -0.49 -19.06 6.75
C PRO A 194 -1.07 -20.39 6.28
N ASN A 195 -2.33 -20.42 5.84
CA ASN A 195 -2.96 -21.64 5.32
C ASN A 195 -2.48 -21.99 3.91
N ARG A 196 -2.01 -21.01 3.15
CA ARG A 196 -1.49 -21.21 1.78
C ARG A 196 0.03 -21.27 1.74
N ASN A 197 0.67 -20.50 2.61
CA ASN A 197 2.12 -20.36 2.64
C ASN A 197 2.61 -20.35 4.10
N PRO A 198 2.51 -21.49 4.80
CA PRO A 198 2.96 -21.62 6.18
C PRO A 198 4.49 -21.49 6.27
N ARG A 199 4.96 -20.73 7.26
CA ARG A 199 6.38 -20.54 7.51
C ARG A 199 6.76 -21.10 8.86
N PRO A 200 7.87 -21.86 8.97
CA PRO A 200 8.32 -22.36 10.26
C PRO A 200 8.90 -21.19 11.10
N ARG A 201 8.63 -21.21 12.40
CA ARG A 201 9.16 -20.21 13.35
C ARG A 201 10.70 -20.17 13.35
N SER A 202 11.36 -21.28 13.04
CA SER A 202 12.83 -21.38 12.95
C SER A 202 13.48 -20.42 11.94
N ILE A 203 12.73 -19.88 10.97
CA ILE A 203 13.24 -18.83 10.05
C ILE A 203 13.66 -17.57 10.83
N LEU A 204 13.07 -17.32 12.00
CA LEU A 204 13.38 -16.15 12.83
C LEU A 204 14.73 -16.26 13.54
N GLY A 205 15.38 -17.45 13.53
CA GLY A 205 16.62 -17.67 14.26
C GLY A 205 16.44 -17.41 15.76
N ASP A 206 17.43 -16.77 16.39
CA ASP A 206 17.38 -16.42 17.81
C ASP A 206 16.22 -15.47 18.17
N SER A 207 15.71 -14.72 17.19
CA SER A 207 14.50 -13.88 17.34
C SER A 207 13.20 -14.68 17.34
N GLY A 208 13.24 -16.00 17.21
CA GLY A 208 12.10 -16.90 17.18
C GLY A 208 12.07 -17.85 18.36
N ASP A 209 12.73 -17.56 19.48
CA ASP A 209 12.72 -18.41 20.67
C ASP A 209 11.28 -18.87 21.02
N GLU A 210 11.05 -20.17 20.91
CA GLU A 210 9.72 -20.77 21.10
C GLU A 210 9.26 -20.68 22.56
N GLY A 211 10.20 -20.50 23.50
CA GLY A 211 9.90 -20.30 24.93
C GLY A 211 9.46 -18.88 25.28
N LYS A 212 9.26 -17.97 24.31
CA LYS A 212 8.92 -16.57 24.52
C LYS A 212 7.61 -16.17 23.85
N CYS A 213 6.90 -15.25 24.49
CA CYS A 213 5.74 -14.55 23.95
C CYS A 213 6.22 -13.54 22.89
N LEU A 214 6.06 -13.86 21.62
CA LEU A 214 6.54 -13.06 20.51
C LEU A 214 5.60 -11.91 20.19
N LEU A 215 6.13 -10.69 20.23
CA LEU A 215 5.47 -9.47 19.74
C LEU A 215 6.22 -8.92 18.53
N VAL A 216 5.52 -8.25 17.62
CA VAL A 216 6.11 -7.61 16.45
C VAL A 216 5.90 -6.11 16.50
N SER A 217 6.88 -5.32 16.11
CA SER A 217 6.74 -3.88 15.86
C SER A 217 7.47 -3.44 14.60
N VAL A 218 7.12 -2.25 14.09
CA VAL A 218 7.71 -1.70 12.87
C VAL A 218 8.49 -0.45 13.16
N GLY A 219 9.60 -0.27 12.42
CA GLY A 219 10.36 0.96 12.31
C GLY A 219 11.40 1.17 13.39
N GLU A 220 12.44 1.90 13.02
CA GLU A 220 13.50 2.34 13.94
C GLU A 220 13.76 3.84 13.84
N LYS A 221 13.70 4.41 12.65
CA LYS A 221 14.17 5.77 12.35
C LYS A 221 13.10 6.77 11.96
N ASP A 222 12.02 6.31 11.35
CA ASP A 222 10.94 7.20 10.93
C ASP A 222 10.01 7.50 12.11
N PRO A 223 9.89 8.77 12.52
CA PRO A 223 9.06 9.15 13.66
C PRO A 223 7.59 8.77 13.50
N ARG A 224 7.13 8.56 12.27
CA ARG A 224 5.76 8.11 12.00
C ARG A 224 5.44 6.72 12.56
N TRP A 225 6.44 5.86 12.73
CA TRP A 225 6.29 4.53 13.31
C TRP A 225 6.23 4.53 14.83
N ARG A 226 6.69 5.60 15.49
CA ARG A 226 6.73 5.74 16.96
C ARG A 226 7.41 4.57 17.67
N ALA A 227 8.53 4.09 17.11
CA ALA A 227 9.26 2.96 17.67
C ALA A 227 9.76 3.21 19.11
N GLN A 228 10.02 4.48 19.48
CA GLN A 228 10.37 4.85 20.84
C GLN A 228 9.21 4.65 21.81
N PHE A 229 7.98 4.99 21.42
CA PHE A 229 6.79 4.74 22.23
C PHE A 229 6.62 3.23 22.53
N VAL A 230 6.87 2.36 21.55
CA VAL A 230 6.89 0.90 21.80
C VAL A 230 7.94 0.54 22.86
N SER A 231 9.14 1.12 22.79
CA SER A 231 10.20 0.86 23.79
C SER A 231 9.80 1.31 25.18
N GLU A 232 9.16 2.47 25.30
CA GLU A 232 8.67 3.04 26.55
C GLU A 232 7.56 2.17 27.15
N VAL A 233 6.59 1.75 26.33
CA VAL A 233 5.52 0.83 26.75
C VAL A 233 6.10 -0.49 27.26
N ILE A 234 7.03 -1.11 26.52
CA ILE A 234 7.66 -2.37 26.94
C ILE A 234 8.43 -2.19 28.28
N ALA A 235 9.07 -1.04 28.48
CA ALA A 235 9.78 -0.76 29.73
C ALA A 235 8.85 -0.60 30.94
N LEU A 236 7.59 -0.23 30.72
CA LEU A 236 6.55 -0.11 31.75
C LEU A 236 5.85 -1.44 32.08
N VAL A 237 5.99 -2.46 31.23
CA VAL A 237 5.43 -3.80 31.49
C VAL A 237 6.10 -4.39 32.76
N PRO A 238 5.35 -5.04 33.66
CA PRO A 238 5.89 -5.73 34.85
C PRO A 238 7.04 -6.65 34.48
N GLU A 239 8.06 -6.72 35.35
CA GLU A 239 9.32 -7.43 35.06
C GLU A 239 9.08 -8.91 34.76
N GLU A 240 8.25 -9.57 35.55
CA GLU A 240 7.88 -10.97 35.38
C GLU A 240 7.19 -11.29 34.07
N VAL A 241 6.48 -10.32 33.48
CA VAL A 241 5.88 -10.44 32.15
C VAL A 241 6.93 -10.14 31.09
N ARG A 242 7.72 -9.08 31.29
CA ARG A 242 8.70 -8.59 30.33
C ARG A 242 9.81 -9.62 30.07
N GLU A 243 10.20 -10.41 31.09
CA GLU A 243 11.18 -11.48 30.92
C GLU A 243 10.75 -12.54 29.92
N ASP A 244 9.46 -12.77 29.78
CA ASP A 244 8.90 -13.71 28.80
C ASP A 244 8.66 -13.11 27.42
N LEU A 245 8.73 -11.79 27.27
CA LEU A 245 8.50 -11.14 25.99
C LEU A 245 9.70 -11.24 25.06
N LEU A 246 9.43 -11.43 23.79
CA LEU A 246 10.38 -11.27 22.68
C LEU A 246 9.82 -10.29 21.66
N LEU A 247 10.49 -9.19 21.44
CA LEU A 247 10.05 -8.17 20.49
C LEU A 247 10.84 -8.25 19.19
N PHE A 248 10.20 -8.76 18.13
CA PHE A 248 10.74 -8.73 16.78
C PHE A 248 10.48 -7.34 16.15
N ARG A 249 11.55 -6.65 15.75
CA ARG A 249 11.46 -5.32 15.12
C ARG A 249 11.69 -5.41 13.63
N ILE A 250 10.70 -5.03 12.83
CA ILE A 250 10.85 -4.86 11.39
C ILE A 250 11.59 -3.55 11.14
N GLY A 251 12.89 -3.65 10.88
CA GLY A 251 13.78 -2.49 10.73
C GLY A 251 13.74 -1.86 9.34
N SER A 252 14.49 -0.75 9.17
CA SER A 252 14.65 -0.01 7.91
C SER A 252 15.78 -0.53 7.00
N GLY A 253 16.40 -1.66 7.35
CA GLY A 253 17.47 -2.33 6.59
C GLY A 253 16.97 -3.15 5.42
N ARG A 254 17.79 -4.08 4.94
CA ARG A 254 17.36 -5.08 3.97
C ARG A 254 16.30 -5.97 4.62
N ILE A 255 15.07 -5.87 4.14
CA ILE A 255 13.94 -6.63 4.66
C ILE A 255 13.98 -8.03 4.06
N ASP A 256 14.01 -9.05 4.90
CA ASP A 256 13.70 -10.41 4.52
C ASP A 256 12.19 -10.64 4.72
N TRP A 257 11.44 -10.63 3.64
CA TRP A 257 9.98 -10.77 3.66
C TRP A 257 9.52 -12.14 4.19
N GLU A 258 10.34 -13.19 4.05
CA GLU A 258 10.05 -14.49 4.62
C GLU A 258 10.11 -14.46 6.16
N GLN A 259 11.11 -13.75 6.71
CA GLN A 259 11.20 -13.53 8.16
C GLN A 259 10.04 -12.66 8.67
N VAL A 260 9.66 -11.61 7.96
CA VAL A 260 8.53 -10.75 8.34
C VAL A 260 7.23 -11.57 8.36
N ALA A 261 6.99 -12.37 7.32
CA ALA A 261 5.81 -13.20 7.27
C ALA A 261 5.79 -14.26 8.37
N ALA A 262 6.94 -14.92 8.65
CA ALA A 262 7.07 -15.84 9.78
C ALA A 262 6.80 -15.12 11.11
N ALA A 263 7.33 -13.92 11.30
CA ALA A 263 7.08 -13.12 12.51
C ALA A 263 5.58 -12.85 12.71
N PHE A 264 4.86 -12.40 11.68
CA PHE A 264 3.41 -12.19 11.76
C PHE A 264 2.63 -13.52 12.00
N GLN A 265 3.02 -14.61 11.37
CA GLN A 265 2.34 -15.89 11.54
C GLN A 265 2.48 -16.47 12.95
N HIS A 266 3.56 -16.14 13.66
CA HIS A 266 3.88 -16.69 14.98
C HIS A 266 3.77 -15.70 16.14
N ALA A 267 3.62 -14.39 15.87
CA ALA A 267 3.48 -13.41 16.93
C ALA A 267 2.11 -13.47 17.60
N GLU A 268 2.09 -13.25 18.91
CA GLU A 268 0.85 -13.09 19.67
C GLU A 268 0.12 -11.82 19.29
N ALA A 269 0.86 -10.73 18.99
CA ALA A 269 0.31 -9.49 18.44
C ALA A 269 1.37 -8.64 17.73
N MET A 270 0.90 -7.78 16.83
CA MET A 270 1.65 -6.67 16.30
C MET A 270 1.34 -5.39 17.09
N LEU A 271 2.38 -4.67 17.53
CA LEU A 271 2.28 -3.35 18.15
C LEU A 271 2.52 -2.26 17.09
N TYR A 272 1.47 -1.51 16.75
CA TYR A 272 1.51 -0.48 15.73
C TYR A 272 1.02 0.89 16.23
N PRO A 273 1.79 1.60 17.05
CA PRO A 273 1.43 2.95 17.51
C PRO A 273 1.60 4.02 16.42
N GLY A 274 1.97 3.64 15.21
CA GLY A 274 2.26 4.55 14.10
C GLY A 274 1.12 5.51 13.78
N VAL A 275 1.45 6.67 13.20
CA VAL A 275 0.49 7.73 12.87
C VAL A 275 0.12 7.78 11.38
N SER A 276 0.56 6.82 10.60
CA SER A 276 0.31 6.78 9.17
C SER A 276 0.12 5.35 8.70
N VAL A 277 -0.99 5.10 8.05
CA VAL A 277 -1.20 3.90 7.24
C VAL A 277 -0.91 4.31 5.80
N GLY A 278 0.31 4.09 5.34
CA GLY A 278 0.67 4.28 3.94
C GLY A 278 0.39 3.03 3.12
N PHE A 279 0.69 3.11 1.83
CA PHE A 279 0.81 1.94 0.97
C PHE A 279 1.79 0.92 1.59
N ARG A 280 1.46 -0.37 1.56
CA ARG A 280 2.04 -1.41 2.41
C ARG A 280 1.86 -1.09 3.89
N SER A 281 0.67 -1.34 4.33
CA SER A 281 0.30 -1.21 5.73
C SER A 281 0.73 -2.48 6.46
N PRO A 282 1.76 -2.45 7.29
CA PRO A 282 2.12 -3.60 8.12
C PRO A 282 0.95 -4.16 8.94
N PRO A 283 0.00 -3.34 9.42
CA PRO A 283 -1.23 -3.87 10.02
C PRO A 283 -2.05 -4.75 9.09
N LEU A 284 -2.16 -4.41 7.79
CA LEU A 284 -2.87 -5.26 6.83
C LEU A 284 -2.15 -6.58 6.56
N GLU A 285 -0.82 -6.53 6.48
CA GLU A 285 0.03 -7.71 6.31
C GLU A 285 -0.05 -8.63 7.52
N ALA A 286 -0.07 -8.07 8.74
CA ALA A 286 -0.30 -8.80 9.98
C ALA A 286 -1.68 -9.46 9.98
N MET A 287 -2.75 -8.70 9.66
CA MET A 287 -4.11 -9.26 9.57
C MET A 287 -4.21 -10.38 8.52
N ALA A 288 -3.55 -10.22 7.36
CA ALA A 288 -3.50 -11.23 6.30
C ALA A 288 -2.71 -12.47 6.68
N SER A 289 -1.89 -12.38 7.73
CA SER A 289 -1.21 -13.49 8.39
C SER A 289 -2.00 -14.01 9.61
N GLY A 290 -3.21 -13.51 9.85
CA GLY A 290 -4.03 -13.84 11.03
C GLY A 290 -3.41 -13.37 12.33
N CYS A 291 -2.54 -12.36 12.31
CA CYS A 291 -1.92 -11.77 13.48
C CYS A 291 -2.81 -10.69 14.10
N PRO A 292 -3.14 -10.75 15.40
CA PRO A 292 -3.78 -9.64 16.09
C PRO A 292 -2.96 -8.36 15.98
N VAL A 293 -3.64 -7.21 15.87
CA VAL A 293 -2.99 -5.91 15.76
C VAL A 293 -3.48 -5.01 16.89
N LEU A 294 -2.56 -4.39 17.60
CA LEU A 294 -2.81 -3.28 18.51
C LEU A 294 -2.30 -2.01 17.83
N ALA A 295 -3.19 -1.10 17.46
CA ALA A 295 -2.85 0.12 16.75
C ALA A 295 -3.36 1.36 17.48
N SER A 296 -2.75 2.51 17.24
CA SER A 296 -3.26 3.79 17.74
C SER A 296 -4.66 4.07 17.20
N ASP A 297 -5.58 4.52 18.09
CA ASP A 297 -6.89 5.02 17.69
C ASP A 297 -6.72 6.38 16.99
N LEU A 298 -6.53 6.32 15.68
CA LEU A 298 -6.35 7.47 14.80
C LEU A 298 -7.22 7.29 13.54
N PRO A 299 -7.75 8.38 12.98
CA PRO A 299 -8.74 8.33 11.89
C PRO A 299 -8.32 7.60 10.61
N MET A 300 -7.07 7.21 10.48
CA MET A 300 -6.58 6.43 9.33
C MET A 300 -6.57 4.92 9.60
N HIS A 301 -6.65 4.53 10.87
CA HIS A 301 -6.65 3.12 11.26
C HIS A 301 -8.05 2.51 11.28
N ASP A 302 -9.07 3.30 11.57
CA ASP A 302 -10.48 2.88 11.61
C ASP A 302 -11.03 2.46 10.23
N GLU A 303 -10.42 2.90 9.12
CA GLU A 303 -10.77 2.40 7.79
C GLU A 303 -10.20 1.00 7.49
N VAL A 304 -9.20 0.56 8.25
CA VAL A 304 -8.42 -0.66 8.00
C VAL A 304 -8.66 -1.71 9.07
N LEU A 305 -8.71 -1.28 10.33
CA LEU A 305 -8.71 -2.16 11.50
C LEU A 305 -10.07 -2.18 12.19
N PRO A 306 -10.50 -3.34 12.72
CA PRO A 306 -11.68 -3.40 13.58
C PRO A 306 -11.48 -2.56 14.86
N PRO A 307 -12.57 -2.04 15.47
CA PRO A 307 -12.47 -1.22 16.68
C PRO A 307 -11.72 -1.89 17.84
N GLY A 308 -11.80 -3.21 17.97
CA GLY A 308 -11.07 -3.96 19.00
C GLY A 308 -9.56 -3.98 18.85
N CYS A 309 -9.03 -3.51 17.72
CA CYS A 309 -7.60 -3.36 17.46
C CYS A 309 -7.06 -1.97 17.86
N LEU A 310 -7.93 -1.02 18.24
CA LEU A 310 -7.58 0.38 18.41
C LEU A 310 -7.40 0.72 19.90
N LEU A 311 -6.25 1.31 20.22
CA LEU A 311 -5.88 1.75 21.57
C LEU A 311 -5.62 3.26 21.60
N PRO A 312 -5.87 3.95 22.71
CA PRO A 312 -5.53 5.37 22.86
C PRO A 312 -4.08 5.64 22.46
N SER A 313 -3.88 6.59 21.55
CA SER A 313 -2.55 6.84 20.96
C SER A 313 -1.54 7.46 21.92
N THR A 314 -2.02 8.09 23.01
CA THR A 314 -1.21 8.85 23.98
C THR A 314 -1.14 8.21 25.36
N ASP A 315 -1.90 7.15 25.62
CA ASP A 315 -2.03 6.54 26.93
C ASP A 315 -1.32 5.18 26.96
N SER A 316 -0.10 5.15 27.50
CA SER A 316 0.72 3.94 27.60
C SER A 316 0.12 2.85 28.49
N ASP A 317 -0.71 3.19 29.47
CA ASP A 317 -1.29 2.22 30.42
C ASP A 317 -2.24 1.25 29.73
N TYR A 318 -2.99 1.73 28.71
CA TYR A 318 -3.82 0.85 27.90
C TYR A 318 -2.98 -0.16 27.08
N TRP A 319 -1.85 0.29 26.56
CA TRP A 319 -0.92 -0.58 25.79
C TRP A 319 -0.27 -1.60 26.72
N VAL A 320 0.19 -1.19 27.92
CA VAL A 320 0.74 -2.09 28.93
C VAL A 320 -0.30 -3.14 29.33
N SER A 321 -1.53 -2.70 29.62
CA SER A 321 -2.62 -3.61 29.99
C SER A 321 -2.92 -4.65 28.91
N ALA A 322 -2.97 -4.22 27.65
CA ALA A 322 -3.19 -5.12 26.51
C ALA A 322 -2.05 -6.14 26.35
N ILE A 323 -0.79 -5.72 26.54
CA ILE A 323 0.37 -6.63 26.49
C ILE A 323 0.32 -7.66 27.63
N VAL A 324 -0.03 -7.23 28.84
CA VAL A 324 -0.21 -8.12 30.00
C VAL A 324 -1.33 -9.13 29.76
N GLU A 325 -2.42 -8.72 29.14
CA GLU A 325 -3.52 -9.63 28.79
C GLU A 325 -3.07 -10.66 27.74
N ILE A 326 -2.40 -10.25 26.68
CA ILE A 326 -1.83 -11.14 25.67
C ILE A 326 -0.87 -12.15 26.30
N HIS A 327 0.05 -11.70 27.15
CA HIS A 327 0.97 -12.58 27.86
C HIS A 327 0.21 -13.57 28.77
N SER A 328 -0.84 -13.11 29.46
CA SER A 328 -1.64 -13.98 30.33
C SER A 328 -2.37 -15.07 29.54
N GLU A 329 -2.84 -14.77 28.34
CA GLU A 329 -3.45 -15.75 27.43
C GLU A 329 -2.42 -16.75 26.93
N TRP A 330 -1.26 -16.28 26.45
CA TRP A 330 -0.15 -17.10 26.03
C TRP A 330 0.34 -18.05 27.15
N SER A 331 0.51 -17.53 28.36
CA SER A 331 0.93 -18.32 29.53
C SER A 331 -0.11 -19.38 29.91
N ARG A 332 -1.41 -19.03 29.88
CA ARG A 332 -2.52 -19.98 30.12
C ARG A 332 -2.57 -21.09 29.07
N ALA A 333 -2.18 -20.79 27.84
CA ALA A 333 -2.05 -21.77 26.77
C ALA A 333 -0.79 -22.67 26.91
N GLY A 334 0.01 -22.47 27.97
CA GLY A 334 1.23 -23.24 28.23
C GLY A 334 2.43 -22.78 27.39
N GLY A 335 2.44 -21.52 26.98
CA GLY A 335 3.50 -20.95 26.14
C GLY A 335 3.45 -21.39 24.67
N VAL A 336 2.33 -21.96 24.25
CA VAL A 336 2.13 -22.36 22.84
C VAL A 336 1.68 -21.14 22.04
N PRO A 337 2.25 -20.91 20.84
CA PRO A 337 1.81 -19.84 19.97
C PRO A 337 0.30 -19.90 19.68
N ARG A 338 -0.33 -18.74 19.57
CA ARG A 338 -1.76 -18.64 19.28
C ARG A 338 -2.15 -19.33 17.95
N HIS A 339 -3.40 -19.64 17.82
CA HIS A 339 -3.99 -20.01 16.54
C HIS A 339 -4.17 -18.77 15.64
N VAL A 340 -4.19 -19.02 14.33
CA VAL A 340 -4.50 -17.99 13.32
C VAL A 340 -5.88 -17.39 13.62
N ASP A 341 -5.98 -16.06 13.63
CA ASP A 341 -7.27 -15.39 13.72
C ASP A 341 -7.96 -15.35 12.34
N ASP A 342 -8.85 -16.32 12.11
CA ASP A 342 -9.58 -16.46 10.85
C ASP A 342 -10.49 -15.26 10.54
N ARG A 343 -10.89 -14.48 11.54
CA ARG A 343 -11.72 -13.28 11.34
C ARG A 343 -10.90 -12.17 10.71
N LEU A 344 -9.70 -11.92 11.26
CA LEU A 344 -8.77 -10.94 10.70
C LEU A 344 -8.33 -11.35 9.30
N LEU A 345 -7.98 -12.61 9.11
CA LEU A 345 -7.62 -13.16 7.81
C LEU A 345 -8.74 -12.97 6.77
N SER A 346 -9.98 -13.28 7.13
CA SER A 346 -11.16 -13.12 6.26
C SER A 346 -11.41 -11.66 5.94
N LEU A 347 -11.29 -10.74 6.92
CA LEU A 347 -11.46 -9.31 6.72
C LEU A 347 -10.38 -8.75 5.78
N ALA A 348 -9.12 -9.11 6.01
CA ALA A 348 -8.00 -8.69 5.15
C ALA A 348 -8.22 -9.14 3.70
N LYS A 349 -8.55 -10.41 3.46
CA LYS A 349 -8.82 -10.95 2.12
C LYS A 349 -10.05 -10.31 1.47
N GLY A 350 -11.14 -10.16 2.21
CA GLY A 350 -12.41 -9.66 1.68
C GLY A 350 -12.36 -8.20 1.28
N SER A 351 -11.65 -7.36 2.04
CA SER A 351 -11.62 -5.90 1.84
C SER A 351 -10.38 -5.41 1.09
N PHE A 352 -9.25 -6.12 1.22
CA PHE A 352 -7.94 -5.68 0.74
C PHE A 352 -7.21 -6.74 -0.10
N GLY A 353 -7.84 -7.89 -0.34
CA GLY A 353 -7.28 -8.91 -1.23
C GLY A 353 -7.26 -8.45 -2.68
N ARG A 354 -6.45 -9.13 -3.50
CA ARG A 354 -6.28 -8.82 -4.92
C ARG A 354 -7.59 -8.74 -5.70
N LYS A 355 -8.57 -9.59 -5.35
CA LYS A 355 -9.87 -9.58 -6.02
C LYS A 355 -10.64 -8.28 -5.74
N ALA A 356 -10.74 -7.87 -4.48
CA ALA A 356 -11.44 -6.65 -4.07
C ALA A 356 -10.83 -5.41 -4.74
N HIS A 357 -9.48 -5.31 -4.74
CA HIS A 357 -8.77 -4.24 -5.42
C HIS A 357 -9.00 -4.26 -6.94
N GLY A 358 -8.91 -5.43 -7.58
CA GLY A 358 -9.12 -5.56 -9.02
C GLY A 358 -10.53 -5.15 -9.46
N ASP A 359 -11.56 -5.52 -8.68
CA ASP A 359 -12.94 -5.15 -8.94
C ASP A 359 -13.16 -3.63 -8.78
N ALA A 360 -12.58 -3.02 -7.73
CA ALA A 360 -12.64 -1.58 -7.50
C ALA A 360 -11.91 -0.80 -8.61
N LEU A 361 -10.74 -1.27 -9.01
CA LEU A 361 -9.94 -0.68 -10.09
C LEU A 361 -10.69 -0.72 -11.43
N ALA A 362 -11.25 -1.89 -11.79
CA ALA A 362 -12.02 -2.05 -13.02
C ALA A 362 -13.25 -1.14 -13.07
N LYS A 363 -13.96 -1.01 -11.93
CA LYS A 363 -15.08 -0.07 -11.79
C LYS A 363 -14.65 1.37 -12.00
N ALA A 364 -13.54 1.79 -11.36
CA ALA A 364 -13.02 3.15 -11.48
C ALA A 364 -12.58 3.47 -12.91
N TYR A 365 -11.93 2.53 -13.60
CA TYR A 365 -11.58 2.68 -15.02
C TYR A 365 -12.83 2.81 -15.91
N GLY A 366 -13.86 2.00 -15.66
CA GLY A 366 -15.13 2.14 -16.36
C GLY A 366 -15.72 3.54 -16.20
N MET A 367 -15.77 4.04 -14.96
CA MET A 367 -16.24 5.39 -14.66
C MET A 367 -15.39 6.47 -15.36
N ALA A 368 -14.06 6.31 -15.41
CA ALA A 368 -13.17 7.25 -16.09
C ALA A 368 -13.45 7.31 -17.59
N CYS A 369 -13.80 6.19 -18.21
CA CYS A 369 -14.16 6.08 -19.63
C CYS A 369 -15.61 6.43 -19.95
N GLY A 370 -16.41 6.88 -18.99
CA GLY A 370 -17.80 7.30 -19.20
C GLY A 370 -18.82 6.18 -19.31
N ASN A 371 -18.53 5.02 -18.69
CA ASN A 371 -19.44 3.86 -18.61
C ASN A 371 -20.07 3.71 -17.23
#